data_82cd63b67bdb4a4980e559236db12003
#
_entry.id   82cd63b67bdb4a4980e559236db12003
#
_cell.length_a   1.000
_cell.length_b   1.000
_cell.length_c   1.000
_cell.angle_alpha   90.00
_cell.angle_beta   90.00
_cell.angle_gamma   90.00
#
_symmetry.space_group_name_H-M   'P 1'
#
loop_
_entity.id
_entity.type
_entity.pdbx_description
1 polymer ?
#
loop_
_entity_poly.entity_id
_entity_poly.type
_entity_poly.pdbx_seq_one_letter_code
_entity_poly.pdbx_strand_id
1 'polypeptide(L)'
;PWPDLVLWAGRRGTPIARWIRRASGGRARLVSLGRPWAPYGAIDLVIGMPQYRAPPHDNVLGARLPFNRQRIERRSGDHVVLLIGGPAPPLAFGVAEARRISEDARALAGRLGMTLLAVASRRTPRAIADVLGATDMPYTEALSSAARLIVTGDSASMIADALSTGRPVDIAPLPFARTPLSLFTRGLDAALPRALVLAAQSAGLWERPRDMPSLWRALLAGGHVGLLGGAEPSRRAPPPDDLPEALARIRALALKQTETNMA
;
A
#
# COMPACT_ATOMS: atom_id res chain seq x y z
N PRO A 1 5.41 10.02 -32.51
CA PRO A 1 4.07 10.16 -31.94
C PRO A 1 4.15 10.19 -30.42
N TRP A 2 3.29 10.99 -29.76
CA TRP A 2 3.17 11.03 -28.31
C TRP A 2 2.09 10.04 -27.86
N PRO A 3 2.19 9.47 -26.63
CA PRO A 3 1.16 8.58 -26.11
C PRO A 3 -0.12 9.36 -25.80
N ASP A 4 -1.26 8.72 -25.98
CA ASP A 4 -2.57 9.28 -25.60
C ASP A 4 -2.79 9.22 -24.08
N LEU A 5 -2.19 8.25 -23.42
CA LEU A 5 -2.30 8.02 -21.97
C LEU A 5 -0.93 7.77 -21.35
N VAL A 6 -0.65 8.45 -20.24
CA VAL A 6 0.52 8.22 -19.39
C VAL A 6 0.07 7.74 -18.03
N LEU A 7 0.42 6.50 -17.72
CA LEU A 7 0.16 5.88 -16.41
C LEU A 7 1.47 5.74 -15.65
N TRP A 8 1.52 6.18 -14.40
CA TRP A 8 2.71 6.01 -13.56
C TRP A 8 2.36 5.71 -12.11
N ALA A 9 3.30 5.11 -11.39
CA ALA A 9 3.19 4.82 -9.97
C ALA A 9 4.20 5.67 -9.18
N GLY A 10 3.73 6.25 -8.09
CA GLY A 10 4.53 7.02 -7.16
C GLY A 10 4.96 8.40 -7.68
N ARG A 11 5.32 9.28 -6.74
CA ARG A 11 5.52 10.71 -6.99
C ARG A 11 6.68 11.07 -7.93
N ARG A 12 7.71 10.22 -8.01
CA ARG A 12 8.90 10.49 -8.84
C ARG A 12 8.60 10.51 -10.34
N GLY A 13 7.58 9.81 -10.79
CA GLY A 13 7.14 9.83 -12.20
C GLY A 13 6.38 11.09 -12.59
N THR A 14 5.88 11.87 -11.64
CA THR A 14 5.03 13.04 -11.90
C THR A 14 5.71 14.11 -12.79
N PRO A 15 6.97 14.50 -12.58
CA PRO A 15 7.63 15.49 -13.46
C PRO A 15 7.71 15.01 -14.90
N ILE A 16 8.03 13.74 -15.12
CA ILE A 16 8.13 13.13 -16.46
C ILE A 16 6.76 13.10 -17.13
N ALA A 17 5.73 12.61 -16.43
CA ALA A 17 4.37 12.58 -16.96
C ALA A 17 3.87 13.97 -17.36
N ARG A 18 4.10 14.98 -16.54
CA ARG A 18 3.75 16.38 -16.84
C ARG A 18 4.56 16.95 -18.01
N TRP A 19 5.82 16.57 -18.14
CA TRP A 19 6.63 16.94 -19.29
C TRP A 19 6.07 16.34 -20.58
N ILE A 20 5.73 15.03 -20.60
CA ILE A 20 5.11 14.37 -21.75
C ILE A 20 3.81 15.09 -22.14
N ARG A 21 2.96 15.45 -21.19
CA ARG A 21 1.72 16.19 -21.45
C ARG A 21 2.01 17.52 -22.15
N ARG A 22 2.99 18.30 -21.65
CA ARG A 22 3.37 19.58 -22.30
C ARG A 22 3.93 19.35 -23.70
N ALA A 23 4.84 18.40 -23.85
CA ALA A 23 5.49 18.10 -25.12
C ALA A 23 4.50 17.56 -26.18
N SER A 24 3.42 16.89 -25.74
CA SER A 24 2.33 16.43 -26.60
C SER A 24 1.31 17.52 -26.96
N GLY A 25 1.55 18.78 -26.59
CA GLY A 25 0.57 19.86 -26.77
C GLY A 25 -0.68 19.70 -25.90
N GLY A 26 -0.57 19.09 -24.73
CA GLY A 26 -1.69 18.85 -23.82
C GLY A 26 -2.51 17.60 -24.13
N ARG A 27 -2.20 16.87 -25.19
CA ARG A 27 -2.98 15.69 -25.64
C ARG A 27 -2.91 14.51 -24.69
N ALA A 28 -1.71 14.17 -24.17
CA ALA A 28 -1.54 13.01 -23.28
C ALA A 28 -2.35 13.14 -21.99
N ARG A 29 -3.23 12.19 -21.72
CA ARG A 29 -3.97 12.07 -20.46
C ARG A 29 -3.07 11.50 -19.36
N LEU A 30 -3.23 11.99 -18.13
CA LEU A 30 -2.37 11.68 -17.01
C LEU A 30 -3.11 10.87 -15.96
N VAL A 31 -2.64 9.67 -15.64
CA VAL A 31 -3.19 8.80 -14.59
C VAL A 31 -2.12 8.46 -13.56
N SER A 32 -2.30 8.88 -12.32
CA SER A 32 -1.39 8.60 -11.21
C SER A 32 -1.89 7.45 -10.35
N LEU A 33 -1.08 6.41 -10.18
CA LEU A 33 -1.29 5.40 -9.15
C LEU A 33 -0.60 5.84 -7.85
N GLY A 34 -1.40 6.24 -6.89
CA GLY A 34 -0.95 6.85 -5.66
C GLY A 34 -0.84 8.37 -5.76
N ARG A 35 -0.19 8.96 -4.77
CA ARG A 35 -0.11 10.42 -4.60
C ARG A 35 0.81 11.06 -5.66
N PRO A 36 0.30 12.00 -6.49
CA PRO A 36 1.14 12.75 -7.42
C PRO A 36 1.94 13.84 -6.70
N TRP A 37 3.06 14.24 -7.27
CA TRP A 37 3.81 15.42 -6.83
C TRP A 37 3.47 16.62 -7.73
N ALA A 38 2.22 17.03 -7.68
CA ALA A 38 1.63 18.11 -8.46
C ALA A 38 0.27 18.51 -7.89
N PRO A 39 -0.29 19.66 -8.26
CA PRO A 39 -1.70 19.96 -8.03
C PRO A 39 -2.59 18.84 -8.57
N TYR A 40 -3.59 18.43 -7.79
CA TYR A 40 -4.48 17.33 -8.19
C TYR A 40 -5.25 17.66 -9.48
N GLY A 41 -5.68 18.91 -9.64
CA GLY A 41 -6.35 19.38 -10.87
C GLY A 41 -5.47 19.35 -12.14
N ALA A 42 -4.14 19.16 -12.01
CA ALA A 42 -3.25 18.99 -13.14
C ALA A 42 -3.15 17.54 -13.66
N ILE A 43 -3.86 16.60 -13.04
CA ILE A 43 -3.85 15.16 -13.35
C ILE A 43 -5.28 14.78 -13.74
N ASP A 44 -5.47 13.95 -14.76
CA ASP A 44 -6.82 13.58 -15.20
C ASP A 44 -7.47 12.55 -14.28
N LEU A 45 -6.68 11.63 -13.69
CA LEU A 45 -7.17 10.66 -12.71
C LEU A 45 -6.07 10.34 -11.69
N VAL A 46 -6.41 10.40 -10.41
CA VAL A 46 -5.55 9.97 -9.30
C VAL A 46 -6.21 8.78 -8.61
N ILE A 47 -5.55 7.64 -8.58
CA ILE A 47 -6.01 6.47 -7.84
C ILE A 47 -5.32 6.47 -6.48
N GLY A 48 -6.05 6.92 -5.46
CA GLY A 48 -5.55 7.11 -4.10
C GLY A 48 -5.84 5.93 -3.19
N MET A 49 -4.90 5.55 -2.34
CA MET A 49 -5.07 4.52 -1.32
C MET A 49 -5.16 5.16 0.08
N PRO A 50 -5.79 4.49 1.08
CA PRO A 50 -6.06 5.08 2.40
C PRO A 50 -4.84 5.68 3.09
N GLN A 51 -3.67 5.04 2.96
CA GLN A 51 -2.42 5.51 3.57
C GLN A 51 -1.91 6.84 3.00
N TYR A 52 -2.41 7.28 1.85
CA TYR A 52 -2.02 8.57 1.26
C TYR A 52 -2.96 9.71 1.65
N ARG A 53 -4.15 9.40 2.18
CA ARG A 53 -5.12 10.39 2.65
C ARG A 53 -5.36 11.47 1.60
N ALA A 54 -5.59 11.05 0.34
CA ALA A 54 -5.84 11.97 -0.77
C ALA A 54 -6.97 12.96 -0.43
N PRO A 55 -6.89 14.23 -0.87
CA PRO A 55 -7.96 15.17 -0.66
C PRO A 55 -9.20 14.74 -1.48
N PRO A 56 -10.41 15.12 -1.05
CA PRO A 56 -11.60 14.96 -1.86
C PRO A 56 -11.46 15.84 -3.11
N HIS A 57 -11.49 15.22 -4.30
CA HIS A 57 -11.41 15.90 -5.58
C HIS A 57 -12.08 15.01 -6.64
N ASP A 58 -12.74 15.60 -7.65
CA ASP A 58 -13.56 14.87 -8.63
C ASP A 58 -12.76 13.85 -9.46
N ASN A 59 -11.47 14.11 -9.66
CA ASN A 59 -10.57 13.21 -10.35
C ASN A 59 -9.86 12.20 -9.44
N VAL A 60 -10.22 12.11 -8.16
CA VAL A 60 -9.67 11.13 -7.24
C VAL A 60 -10.59 9.92 -7.13
N LEU A 61 -10.07 8.75 -7.48
CA LEU A 61 -10.70 7.47 -7.20
C LEU A 61 -10.02 6.82 -5.99
N GLY A 62 -10.79 6.55 -4.95
CA GLY A 62 -10.31 5.82 -3.78
C GLY A 62 -10.21 4.33 -4.07
N ALA A 63 -9.02 3.74 -3.91
CA ALA A 63 -8.82 2.30 -3.94
C ALA A 63 -8.49 1.80 -2.53
N ARG A 64 -9.07 0.67 -2.11
CA ARG A 64 -8.86 0.07 -0.78
C ARG A 64 -7.47 -0.54 -0.63
N LEU A 65 -6.96 -1.13 -1.72
CA LEU A 65 -5.67 -1.82 -1.77
C LEU A 65 -4.91 -1.48 -3.07
N PRO A 66 -3.58 -1.64 -3.10
CA PRO A 66 -2.81 -1.63 -4.34
C PRO A 66 -3.30 -2.71 -5.31
N PHE A 67 -3.30 -2.41 -6.60
CA PHE A 67 -3.66 -3.35 -7.67
C PHE A 67 -2.51 -4.31 -7.97
N ASN A 68 -2.20 -5.17 -7.01
CA ASN A 68 -1.24 -6.24 -7.19
C ASN A 68 -2.00 -7.49 -7.61
N ARG A 69 -1.66 -8.04 -8.77
CA ARG A 69 -2.22 -9.32 -9.21
C ARG A 69 -1.09 -10.30 -9.44
N GLN A 70 -0.67 -10.96 -8.39
CA GLN A 70 0.05 -12.22 -8.53
C GLN A 70 -0.98 -13.36 -8.60
N ARG A 71 -0.91 -14.17 -9.65
CA ARG A 71 -1.65 -15.42 -9.69
C ARG A 71 -0.95 -16.38 -8.73
N ILE A 72 -1.52 -16.57 -7.56
CA ILE A 72 -1.01 -17.47 -6.54
C ILE A 72 -1.81 -18.75 -6.62
N GLU A 73 -1.18 -19.82 -7.08
CA GLU A 73 -1.77 -21.16 -6.98
C GLU A 73 -1.76 -21.59 -5.52
N ARG A 74 -2.95 -21.83 -4.99
CA ARG A 74 -3.09 -22.30 -3.61
C ARG A 74 -2.63 -23.75 -3.52
N ARG A 75 -1.65 -23.99 -2.67
CA ARG A 75 -1.21 -25.34 -2.27
C ARG A 75 -1.68 -25.59 -0.84
N SER A 76 -1.89 -26.85 -0.47
CA SER A 76 -2.12 -27.16 0.95
C SER A 76 -0.83 -26.86 1.70
N GLY A 77 -0.93 -26.13 2.79
CA GLY A 77 0.20 -25.76 3.64
C GLY A 77 -0.22 -25.82 5.10
N ASP A 78 0.74 -26.04 5.97
CA ASP A 78 0.61 -26.18 7.40
C ASP A 78 1.47 -25.15 8.16
N HIS A 79 1.90 -24.11 7.47
CA HIS A 79 2.80 -23.11 8.02
C HIS A 79 2.10 -21.77 8.27
N VAL A 80 2.49 -21.10 9.35
CA VAL A 80 2.32 -19.65 9.49
C VAL A 80 3.49 -19.00 8.78
N VAL A 81 3.21 -18.12 7.81
CA VAL A 81 4.25 -17.39 7.08
C VAL A 81 4.27 -15.94 7.46
N LEU A 82 5.43 -15.44 7.93
CA LEU A 82 5.70 -14.04 8.22
C LEU A 82 6.37 -13.37 7.01
N LEU A 83 5.67 -12.48 6.34
CA LEU A 83 6.18 -11.66 5.26
C LEU A 83 6.77 -10.36 5.81
N ILE A 84 8.07 -10.17 5.59
CA ILE A 84 8.82 -9.06 6.17
C ILE A 84 9.07 -7.98 5.12
N GLY A 85 8.52 -6.80 5.32
CA GLY A 85 8.82 -5.60 4.53
C GLY A 85 10.16 -4.98 4.88
N GLY A 86 10.23 -3.67 4.95
CA GLY A 86 11.43 -2.94 5.31
C GLY A 86 11.13 -1.54 5.79
N PRO A 87 12.13 -0.78 6.25
CA PRO A 87 11.94 0.57 6.75
C PRO A 87 11.12 1.43 5.78
N ALA A 88 10.04 2.01 6.29
CA ALA A 88 9.11 2.83 5.53
C ALA A 88 8.69 4.05 6.37
N PRO A 89 9.44 5.15 6.37
CA PRO A 89 9.05 6.34 7.09
C PRO A 89 7.61 6.78 6.77
N PRO A 90 6.85 7.25 7.78
CA PRO A 90 7.26 7.59 9.14
C PRO A 90 7.18 6.45 10.16
N LEU A 91 7.07 5.19 9.75
CA LEU A 91 7.07 4.06 10.67
C LEU A 91 8.48 3.73 11.17
N ALA A 92 8.58 3.29 12.42
CA ALA A 92 9.78 2.71 12.99
C ALA A 92 9.77 1.20 12.72
N PHE A 93 10.85 0.70 12.11
CA PHE A 93 11.06 -0.72 11.94
C PHE A 93 12.56 -1.02 12.11
N GLY A 94 12.93 -1.35 13.31
CA GLY A 94 14.28 -1.72 13.73
C GLY A 94 14.31 -3.08 14.42
N VAL A 95 15.45 -3.39 15.02
CA VAL A 95 15.67 -4.66 15.75
C VAL A 95 14.71 -4.85 16.92
N ALA A 96 14.33 -3.78 17.60
CA ALA A 96 13.41 -3.85 18.74
C ALA A 96 12.00 -4.29 18.29
N GLU A 97 11.49 -3.67 17.23
CA GLU A 97 10.20 -4.05 16.61
C GLU A 97 10.26 -5.48 16.05
N ALA A 98 11.37 -5.85 15.41
CA ALA A 98 11.57 -7.19 14.89
C ALA A 98 11.53 -8.26 15.99
N ARG A 99 12.15 -8.02 17.14
CA ARG A 99 12.10 -8.95 18.30
C ARG A 99 10.66 -9.16 18.76
N ARG A 100 9.93 -8.08 19.02
CA ARG A 100 8.52 -8.15 19.42
C ARG A 100 7.68 -8.93 18.39
N ILE A 101 7.84 -8.64 17.10
CA ILE A 101 7.12 -9.36 16.04
C ILE A 101 7.49 -10.84 16.04
N SER A 102 8.76 -11.18 16.24
CA SER A 102 9.23 -12.57 16.33
C SER A 102 8.57 -13.33 17.48
N GLU A 103 8.50 -12.72 18.66
CA GLU A 103 7.86 -13.30 19.85
C GLU A 103 6.37 -13.54 19.61
N ASP A 104 5.65 -12.52 19.14
CA ASP A 104 4.20 -12.60 18.85
C ASP A 104 3.89 -13.62 17.75
N ALA A 105 4.71 -13.69 16.69
CA ALA A 105 4.54 -14.61 15.58
C ALA A 105 4.78 -16.08 16.01
N ARG A 106 5.82 -16.33 16.82
CA ARG A 106 6.08 -17.66 17.39
C ARG A 106 4.96 -18.09 18.33
N ALA A 107 4.47 -17.16 19.15
CA ALA A 107 3.33 -17.45 20.03
C ALA A 107 2.08 -17.80 19.25
N LEU A 108 1.79 -17.10 18.14
CA LEU A 108 0.67 -17.44 17.26
C LEU A 108 0.84 -18.82 16.61
N ALA A 109 2.01 -19.09 16.02
CA ALA A 109 2.30 -20.39 15.40
C ALA A 109 2.20 -21.54 16.40
N GLY A 110 2.72 -21.36 17.62
CA GLY A 110 2.63 -22.33 18.70
C GLY A 110 1.17 -22.62 19.14
N ARG A 111 0.32 -21.59 19.25
CA ARG A 111 -1.12 -21.77 19.53
C ARG A 111 -1.85 -22.55 18.44
N LEU A 112 -1.39 -22.43 17.21
CA LEU A 112 -1.99 -23.12 16.05
C LEU A 112 -1.39 -24.51 15.81
N GLY A 113 -0.34 -24.89 16.54
CA GLY A 113 0.42 -26.12 16.30
C GLY A 113 1.12 -26.14 14.93
N MET A 114 1.51 -24.97 14.41
CA MET A 114 2.08 -24.78 13.07
C MET A 114 3.54 -24.33 13.15
N THR A 115 4.31 -24.62 12.11
CA THR A 115 5.67 -24.08 11.93
C THR A 115 5.62 -22.63 11.47
N LEU A 116 6.47 -21.78 12.02
CA LEU A 116 6.66 -20.40 11.56
C LEU A 116 7.77 -20.36 10.51
N LEU A 117 7.47 -19.83 9.34
CA LEU A 117 8.44 -19.49 8.30
C LEU A 117 8.45 -17.97 8.10
N ALA A 118 9.62 -17.37 8.00
CA ALA A 118 9.76 -15.94 7.76
C ALA A 118 10.45 -15.69 6.41
N VAL A 119 9.90 -14.76 5.62
CA VAL A 119 10.41 -14.44 4.29
C VAL A 119 10.64 -12.94 4.17
N ALA A 120 11.90 -12.57 3.91
CA ALA A 120 12.32 -11.19 3.80
C ALA A 120 12.09 -10.61 2.40
N SER A 121 11.73 -9.32 2.36
CA SER A 121 11.72 -8.57 1.09
C SER A 121 13.13 -8.05 0.75
N ARG A 122 13.33 -7.63 -0.50
CA ARG A 122 14.57 -6.96 -0.93
C ARG A 122 14.90 -5.68 -0.15
N ARG A 123 13.92 -5.09 0.55
CA ARG A 123 14.09 -3.88 1.37
C ARG A 123 14.40 -4.17 2.83
N THR A 124 14.34 -5.44 3.24
CA THR A 124 14.55 -5.85 4.62
C THR A 124 16.03 -5.76 4.98
N PRO A 125 16.44 -4.95 5.96
CA PRO A 125 17.81 -4.95 6.45
C PRO A 125 18.19 -6.29 7.03
N ARG A 126 19.44 -6.72 6.82
CA ARG A 126 19.94 -8.02 7.28
C ARG A 126 19.72 -8.23 8.78
N ALA A 127 20.01 -7.22 9.61
CA ALA A 127 19.82 -7.31 11.06
C ALA A 127 18.34 -7.60 11.46
N ILE A 128 17.37 -7.13 10.69
CA ILE A 128 15.95 -7.43 10.90
C ILE A 128 15.65 -8.85 10.43
N ALA A 129 16.15 -9.24 9.25
CA ALA A 129 15.97 -10.58 8.70
C ALA A 129 16.53 -11.66 9.64
N ASP A 130 17.74 -11.44 10.17
CA ASP A 130 18.40 -12.37 11.11
C ASP A 130 17.58 -12.54 12.41
N VAL A 131 17.07 -11.44 12.98
CA VAL A 131 16.23 -11.49 14.21
C VAL A 131 14.93 -12.23 13.98
N LEU A 132 14.33 -12.09 12.81
CA LEU A 132 13.09 -12.75 12.45
C LEU A 132 13.28 -14.17 11.92
N GLY A 133 14.52 -14.63 11.75
CA GLY A 133 14.84 -15.96 11.23
C GLY A 133 14.38 -16.13 9.78
N ALA A 134 14.60 -15.10 8.94
CA ALA A 134 14.18 -15.15 7.55
C ALA A 134 14.91 -16.27 6.79
N THR A 135 14.14 -16.98 5.96
CA THR A 135 14.60 -18.07 5.09
C THR A 135 14.73 -17.58 3.65
N ASP A 136 15.42 -18.34 2.82
CA ASP A 136 15.58 -18.08 1.38
C ASP A 136 14.38 -18.59 0.55
N MET A 137 13.24 -18.91 1.20
CA MET A 137 12.04 -19.36 0.50
C MET A 137 11.58 -18.27 -0.50
N PRO A 138 11.27 -18.63 -1.75
CA PRO A 138 10.73 -17.70 -2.73
C PRO A 138 9.39 -17.09 -2.26
N TYR A 139 9.22 -15.79 -2.46
CA TYR A 139 8.04 -15.05 -2.01
C TYR A 139 6.72 -15.65 -2.51
N THR A 140 6.67 -16.08 -3.77
CA THR A 140 5.49 -16.73 -4.36
C THR A 140 5.18 -18.08 -3.75
N GLU A 141 6.20 -18.85 -3.39
CA GLU A 141 6.07 -20.12 -2.68
C GLU A 141 5.56 -19.90 -1.28
N ALA A 142 6.09 -18.93 -0.55
CA ALA A 142 5.63 -18.52 0.77
C ALA A 142 4.13 -18.17 0.77
N LEU A 143 3.66 -17.40 -0.21
CA LEU A 143 2.25 -17.07 -0.36
C LEU A 143 1.39 -18.29 -0.69
N SER A 144 1.88 -19.21 -1.54
CA SER A 144 1.10 -20.39 -1.98
C SER A 144 0.97 -21.47 -0.90
N SER A 145 2.01 -21.67 -0.09
CA SER A 145 2.10 -22.72 0.93
C SER A 145 1.58 -22.31 2.32
N ALA A 146 1.30 -21.02 2.55
CA ALA A 146 0.85 -20.55 3.85
C ALA A 146 -0.55 -21.07 4.19
N ALA A 147 -0.74 -21.59 5.42
CA ALA A 147 -2.05 -21.77 6.02
C ALA A 147 -2.59 -20.47 6.62
N ARG A 148 -1.70 -19.62 7.14
CA ARG A 148 -1.96 -18.30 7.70
C ARG A 148 -0.80 -17.37 7.39
N LEU A 149 -1.08 -16.10 7.14
CA LEU A 149 -0.10 -15.09 6.78
C LEU A 149 -0.02 -14.01 7.86
N ILE A 150 1.20 -13.61 8.21
CA ILE A 150 1.48 -12.43 8.99
C ILE A 150 2.23 -11.46 8.07
N VAL A 151 1.84 -10.20 8.03
CA VAL A 151 2.49 -9.19 7.18
C VAL A 151 2.91 -8.00 8.03
N THR A 152 4.18 -7.58 7.95
CA THR A 152 4.62 -6.35 8.61
C THR A 152 3.89 -5.14 8.04
N GLY A 153 3.44 -4.25 8.92
CA GLY A 153 2.50 -3.17 8.59
C GLY A 153 3.03 -2.05 7.70
N ASP A 154 4.28 -2.13 7.21
CA ASP A 154 4.91 -1.13 6.35
C ASP A 154 4.54 -1.26 4.86
N SER A 155 4.07 -2.43 4.42
CA SER A 155 3.92 -2.75 3.00
C SER A 155 2.48 -3.02 2.59
N ALA A 156 1.82 -2.00 2.03
CA ALA A 156 0.47 -2.15 1.48
C ALA A 156 0.39 -3.21 0.36
N SER A 157 1.45 -3.32 -0.47
CA SER A 157 1.50 -4.32 -1.54
C SER A 157 1.53 -5.75 -1.01
N MET A 158 2.36 -6.01 0.01
CA MET A 158 2.42 -7.34 0.62
C MET A 158 1.10 -7.71 1.32
N ILE A 159 0.43 -6.72 1.93
CA ILE A 159 -0.91 -6.91 2.51
C ILE A 159 -1.92 -7.30 1.40
N ALA A 160 -1.88 -6.60 0.26
CA ALA A 160 -2.75 -6.92 -0.88
C ALA A 160 -2.47 -8.32 -1.45
N ASP A 161 -1.20 -8.69 -1.62
CA ASP A 161 -0.79 -10.03 -2.07
C ASP A 161 -1.26 -11.11 -1.08
N ALA A 162 -1.06 -10.91 0.22
CA ALA A 162 -1.48 -11.84 1.26
C ALA A 162 -3.01 -12.04 1.24
N LEU A 163 -3.78 -10.95 1.17
CA LEU A 163 -5.25 -11.00 1.10
C LEU A 163 -5.75 -11.70 -0.16
N SER A 164 -5.04 -11.56 -1.30
CA SER A 164 -5.41 -12.23 -2.56
C SER A 164 -5.35 -13.76 -2.47
N THR A 165 -4.62 -14.31 -1.51
CA THR A 165 -4.58 -15.77 -1.25
C THR A 165 -5.89 -16.31 -0.67
N GLY A 166 -6.73 -15.45 -0.09
CA GLY A 166 -7.93 -15.84 0.66
C GLY A 166 -7.63 -16.63 1.93
N ARG A 167 -6.39 -16.58 2.44
CA ARG A 167 -5.98 -17.14 3.73
C ARG A 167 -6.21 -16.12 4.84
N PRO A 168 -6.30 -16.52 6.11
CA PRO A 168 -6.29 -15.59 7.24
C PRO A 168 -5.00 -14.75 7.22
N VAL A 169 -5.14 -13.44 7.36
CA VAL A 169 -4.03 -12.48 7.34
C VAL A 169 -4.03 -11.66 8.63
N ASP A 170 -2.89 -11.63 9.31
CA ASP A 170 -2.65 -10.75 10.45
C ASP A 170 -1.64 -9.66 10.07
N ILE A 171 -1.91 -8.45 10.49
CA ILE A 171 -0.95 -7.35 10.37
C ILE A 171 -0.10 -7.30 11.65
N ALA A 172 1.22 -7.32 11.49
CA ALA A 172 2.17 -6.97 12.54
C ALA A 172 2.33 -5.45 12.58
N PRO A 173 1.68 -4.74 13.52
CA PRO A 173 1.66 -3.28 13.54
C PRO A 173 3.03 -2.72 13.88
N LEU A 174 3.41 -1.63 13.19
CA LEU A 174 4.63 -0.89 13.44
C LEU A 174 4.29 0.49 14.03
N PRO A 175 5.01 0.94 15.06
CA PRO A 175 4.81 2.26 15.63
C PRO A 175 5.32 3.36 14.70
N PHE A 176 4.88 4.58 14.91
CA PHE A 176 5.50 5.73 14.28
C PHE A 176 6.88 6.01 14.88
N ALA A 177 7.83 6.35 14.02
CA ALA A 177 9.16 6.78 14.45
C ALA A 177 9.07 8.07 15.28
N ARG A 178 9.84 8.13 16.37
CA ARG A 178 9.93 9.30 17.25
C ARG A 178 11.08 10.24 16.85
N THR A 179 11.35 10.38 15.55
CA THR A 179 12.33 11.34 15.06
C THR A 179 11.78 12.77 15.12
N PRO A 180 12.63 13.82 15.33
CA PRO A 180 12.18 15.20 15.33
C PRO A 180 11.35 15.57 14.09
N LEU A 181 11.77 15.12 12.91
CA LEU A 181 11.04 15.35 11.66
C LEU A 181 9.66 14.67 11.65
N SER A 182 9.57 13.42 12.14
CA SER A 182 8.29 12.70 12.21
C SER A 182 7.34 13.36 13.20
N LEU A 183 7.84 13.78 14.36
CA LEU A 183 7.06 14.48 15.37
C LEU A 183 6.59 15.84 14.85
N PHE A 184 7.47 16.61 14.23
CA PHE A 184 7.13 17.92 13.65
C PHE A 184 6.07 17.81 12.55
N THR A 185 6.28 16.95 11.54
CA THR A 185 5.36 16.82 10.40
C THR A 185 3.98 16.31 10.83
N ARG A 186 3.93 15.37 11.78
CA ARG A 186 2.67 14.86 12.32
C ARG A 186 1.98 15.87 13.23
N GLY A 187 2.76 16.58 14.05
CA GLY A 187 2.24 17.67 14.89
C GLY A 187 1.64 18.79 14.04
N LEU A 188 2.33 19.18 12.97
CA LEU A 188 1.82 20.19 12.03
C LEU A 188 0.54 19.71 11.32
N ASP A 189 0.49 18.47 10.84
CA ASP A 189 -0.71 17.88 10.22
C ASP A 189 -1.92 17.83 11.18
N ALA A 190 -1.66 17.65 12.49
CA ALA A 190 -2.69 17.62 13.50
C ALA A 190 -3.14 19.01 13.97
N ALA A 191 -2.24 19.99 13.98
CA ALA A 191 -2.51 21.33 14.48
C ALA A 191 -3.18 22.26 13.45
N LEU A 192 -2.94 22.03 12.15
CA LEU A 192 -3.50 22.85 11.09
C LEU A 192 -5.00 22.59 10.87
N PRO A 193 -5.81 23.62 10.57
CA PRO A 193 -7.21 23.43 10.18
C PRO A 193 -7.33 22.48 9.00
N ARG A 194 -8.25 21.52 9.11
CA ARG A 194 -8.45 20.49 8.08
C ARG A 194 -8.65 21.07 6.67
N ALA A 195 -9.43 22.15 6.57
CA ALA A 195 -9.70 22.82 5.29
C ALA A 195 -8.41 23.35 4.64
N LEU A 196 -7.52 23.95 5.44
CA LEU A 196 -6.22 24.45 4.96
C LEU A 196 -5.32 23.31 4.49
N VAL A 197 -5.24 22.23 5.26
CA VAL A 197 -4.45 21.04 4.89
C VAL A 197 -4.94 20.45 3.57
N LEU A 198 -6.26 20.31 3.39
CA LEU A 198 -6.87 19.77 2.17
C LEU A 198 -6.65 20.69 0.97
N ALA A 199 -6.79 22.01 1.15
CA ALA A 199 -6.52 22.99 0.09
C ALA A 199 -5.05 22.96 -0.34
N ALA A 200 -4.12 22.99 0.61
CA ALA A 200 -2.68 22.93 0.34
C ALA A 200 -2.29 21.60 -0.34
N GLN A 201 -2.91 20.50 0.07
CA GLN A 201 -2.72 19.17 -0.53
C GLN A 201 -3.26 19.14 -1.97
N SER A 202 -4.47 19.66 -2.21
CA SER A 202 -5.06 19.75 -3.55
C SER A 202 -4.23 20.62 -4.50
N ALA A 203 -3.65 21.70 -3.98
CA ALA A 203 -2.73 22.57 -4.70
C ALA A 203 -1.32 21.97 -4.91
N GLY A 204 -1.02 20.79 -4.35
CA GLY A 204 0.30 20.18 -4.42
C GLY A 204 1.39 20.87 -3.60
N LEU A 205 1.00 21.76 -2.67
CA LEU A 205 1.91 22.53 -1.81
C LEU A 205 2.26 21.78 -0.52
N TRP A 206 1.43 20.84 -0.10
CA TRP A 206 1.61 20.05 1.10
C TRP A 206 1.36 18.57 0.83
N GLU A 207 2.24 17.73 1.36
CA GLU A 207 2.05 16.28 1.37
C GLU A 207 1.90 15.80 2.81
N ARG A 208 0.74 15.25 3.13
CA ARG A 208 0.52 14.65 4.44
C ARG A 208 1.46 13.47 4.65
N PRO A 209 1.96 13.25 5.86
CA PRO A 209 2.73 12.05 6.19
C PRO A 209 1.97 10.79 5.80
N ARG A 210 2.69 9.78 5.33
CA ARG A 210 2.10 8.47 5.02
C ARG A 210 1.49 7.86 6.28
N ASP A 211 0.24 7.44 6.19
CA ASP A 211 -0.54 6.92 7.32
C ASP A 211 -0.94 5.45 7.08
N MET A 212 0.01 4.53 7.25
CA MET A 212 -0.26 3.09 7.14
C MET A 212 -1.34 2.61 8.13
N PRO A 213 -1.40 3.11 9.39
CA PRO A 213 -2.51 2.82 10.28
C PRO A 213 -3.90 3.11 9.72
N SER A 214 -4.07 4.08 8.83
CA SER A 214 -5.37 4.32 8.17
C SER A 214 -5.77 3.15 7.26
N LEU A 215 -4.82 2.52 6.56
CA LEU A 215 -5.07 1.30 5.80
C LEU A 215 -5.44 0.12 6.72
N TRP A 216 -4.65 -0.09 7.78
CA TRP A 216 -4.92 -1.21 8.70
C TRP A 216 -6.29 -1.08 9.36
N ARG A 217 -6.64 0.12 9.86
CA ARG A 217 -7.95 0.37 10.49
C ARG A 217 -9.11 0.10 9.54
N ALA A 218 -8.99 0.50 8.28
CA ALA A 218 -10.01 0.23 7.27
C ALA A 218 -10.18 -1.29 7.03
N LEU A 219 -9.09 -2.04 6.92
CA LEU A 219 -9.12 -3.49 6.74
C LEU A 219 -9.62 -4.23 7.98
N LEU A 220 -9.23 -3.78 9.18
CA LEU A 220 -9.70 -4.32 10.45
C LEU A 220 -11.21 -4.08 10.65
N ALA A 221 -11.68 -2.86 10.39
CA ALA A 221 -13.10 -2.52 10.47
C ALA A 221 -13.96 -3.35 9.51
N GLY A 222 -13.39 -3.69 8.34
CA GLY A 222 -14.01 -4.61 7.38
C GLY A 222 -13.92 -6.08 7.77
N GLY A 223 -13.16 -6.43 8.81
CA GLY A 223 -12.92 -7.81 9.24
C GLY A 223 -12.01 -8.61 8.30
N HIS A 224 -11.31 -7.94 7.36
CA HIS A 224 -10.48 -8.60 6.35
C HIS A 224 -9.13 -9.06 6.89
N VAL A 225 -8.64 -8.44 7.94
CA VAL A 225 -7.36 -8.77 8.61
C VAL A 225 -7.54 -8.85 10.11
N GLY A 226 -6.62 -9.55 10.78
CA GLY A 226 -6.41 -9.49 12.21
C GLY A 226 -5.23 -8.62 12.58
N LEU A 227 -4.98 -8.48 13.86
CA LEU A 227 -3.75 -7.92 14.42
C LEU A 227 -2.94 -9.02 15.07
N LEU A 228 -1.67 -9.11 14.76
CA LEU A 228 -0.74 -9.99 15.45
C LEU A 228 -0.72 -9.66 16.95
N GLY A 229 -0.97 -10.64 17.80
CA GLY A 229 -1.13 -10.46 19.24
C GLY A 229 -2.48 -9.89 19.69
N GLY A 230 -3.43 -9.70 18.79
CA GLY A 230 -4.75 -9.11 19.07
C GLY A 230 -5.92 -9.88 18.46
N ALA A 231 -6.90 -9.14 17.97
CA ALA A 231 -8.11 -9.71 17.38
C ALA A 231 -7.82 -10.50 16.09
N GLU A 232 -8.47 -11.62 15.93
CA GLU A 232 -8.42 -12.44 14.72
C GLU A 232 -9.28 -11.87 13.58
N PRO A 233 -8.95 -12.18 12.31
CA PRO A 233 -9.78 -11.74 11.19
C PRO A 233 -11.15 -12.46 11.23
N SER A 234 -12.22 -11.69 11.14
CA SER A 234 -13.59 -12.24 11.12
C SER A 234 -14.04 -12.68 9.73
N ARG A 235 -13.37 -12.22 8.68
CA ARG A 235 -13.62 -12.59 7.29
C ARG A 235 -12.34 -13.15 6.66
N ARG A 236 -12.50 -14.20 5.84
CA ARG A 236 -11.38 -14.82 5.10
C ARG A 236 -11.38 -14.40 3.61
N ALA A 237 -12.07 -13.33 3.28
CA ALA A 237 -12.15 -12.80 1.92
C ALA A 237 -11.45 -11.44 1.84
N PRO A 238 -10.76 -11.14 0.73
CA PRO A 238 -10.24 -9.80 0.49
C PRO A 238 -11.39 -8.79 0.42
N PRO A 239 -11.12 -7.48 0.61
CA PRO A 239 -12.10 -6.45 0.32
C PRO A 239 -12.50 -6.49 -1.16
N PRO A 240 -13.64 -5.90 -1.54
CA PRO A 240 -14.05 -5.79 -2.94
C PRO A 240 -12.92 -5.23 -3.81
N ASP A 241 -12.80 -5.79 -5.03
CA ASP A 241 -11.78 -5.37 -6.00
C ASP A 241 -12.17 -4.04 -6.66
N ASP A 242 -11.37 -3.00 -6.45
CA ASP A 242 -11.58 -1.67 -7.03
C ASP A 242 -10.98 -1.54 -8.46
N LEU A 243 -10.30 -2.58 -8.97
CA LEU A 243 -9.67 -2.54 -10.29
C LEU A 243 -10.66 -2.40 -11.46
N PRO A 244 -11.85 -3.06 -11.48
CA PRO A 244 -12.81 -2.87 -12.55
C PRO A 244 -13.24 -1.40 -12.70
N GLU A 245 -13.51 -0.70 -11.60
CA GLU A 245 -13.88 0.72 -11.65
C GLU A 245 -12.69 1.58 -12.12
N ALA A 246 -11.49 1.33 -11.63
CA ALA A 246 -10.29 2.03 -12.06
C ALA A 246 -10.05 1.87 -13.57
N LEU A 247 -10.19 0.64 -14.10
CA LEU A 247 -10.06 0.38 -15.53
C LEU A 247 -11.15 1.06 -16.35
N ALA A 248 -12.39 1.09 -15.88
CA ALA A 248 -13.48 1.78 -16.55
C ALA A 248 -13.20 3.29 -16.68
N ARG A 249 -12.73 3.94 -15.60
CA ARG A 249 -12.35 5.36 -15.63
C ARG A 249 -11.15 5.62 -16.53
N ILE A 250 -10.12 4.77 -16.52
CA ILE A 250 -8.95 4.89 -17.40
C ILE A 250 -9.36 4.75 -18.87
N ARG A 251 -10.21 3.77 -19.21
CA ARG A 251 -10.72 3.56 -20.57
C ARG A 251 -11.53 4.76 -21.05
N ALA A 252 -12.40 5.32 -20.20
CA ALA A 252 -13.18 6.50 -20.55
C ALA A 252 -12.29 7.72 -20.87
N LEU A 253 -11.15 7.89 -20.17
CA LEU A 253 -10.18 8.94 -20.50
C LEU A 253 -9.49 8.69 -21.84
N ALA A 254 -9.13 7.44 -22.17
CA ALA A 254 -8.49 7.09 -23.43
C ALA A 254 -9.45 7.28 -24.62
N LEU A 255 -10.71 6.89 -24.51
CA LEU A 255 -11.71 7.04 -25.57
C LEU A 255 -12.01 8.51 -25.89
N LYS A 256 -12.22 9.36 -24.89
CA LYS A 256 -12.41 10.80 -25.07
C LYS A 256 -11.25 11.45 -25.82
N GLN A 257 -10.03 10.96 -25.63
CA GLN A 257 -8.85 11.47 -26.32
C GLN A 257 -8.86 11.08 -27.81
N THR A 258 -9.29 9.88 -28.14
CA THR A 258 -9.39 9.41 -29.53
C THR A 258 -10.41 10.25 -30.32
N GLU A 259 -11.57 10.54 -29.73
CA GLU A 259 -12.60 11.40 -30.36
C GLU A 259 -12.06 12.83 -30.58
N THR A 260 -11.34 13.40 -29.65
CA THR A 260 -10.73 14.74 -29.79
C THR A 260 -9.64 14.79 -30.87
N ASN A 261 -8.95 13.67 -31.11
CA ASN A 261 -7.89 13.60 -32.13
C ASN A 261 -8.44 13.36 -33.54
N MET A 262 -9.70 12.95 -33.67
CA MET A 262 -10.38 12.70 -34.95
C MET A 262 -11.24 13.88 -35.42
N ALA A 263 -11.54 14.84 -34.56
CA ALA A 263 -12.24 16.08 -34.83
C ALA A 263 -11.26 17.22 -35.13
#